data_fadb249b2d9bc16056bb85798a5b20f5
#
_entry.id   fadb249b2d9bc16056bb85798a5b20f5
#
_cell.length_a   1.000
_cell.length_b   1.000
_cell.length_c   1.000
_cell.angle_alpha   90.00
_cell.angle_beta   90.00
_cell.angle_gamma   90.00
#
_symmetry.space_group_name_H-M   'P 1'
#
loop_
_entity.id
_entity.type
_entity.pdbx_description
1 polymer ?
#
loop_
_entity_poly.entity_id
_entity_poly.type
_entity_poly.pdbx_seq_one_letter_code
_entity_poly.pdbx_strand_id
1 'polypeptide(L)'
;WADIVSLHLSADQNNPSIMTEKEIKRMKKSAWLVNVARGGMIEERALYAALRNGHLSGAALDVFGKEPYQGPLTKLENVILTPHVGSYAREARIDMETQAVNNLIQGLKLK
;
A
#
# COMPACT_ATOMS: atom_id res chain seq x y z
N TRP A 1 7.84 1.70 18.64
CA TRP A 1 8.54 0.45 18.99
C TRP A 1 9.05 -0.23 17.71
N ALA A 2 8.27 -0.25 16.62
CA ALA A 2 8.66 -0.90 15.38
C ALA A 2 9.57 0.01 14.55
N ASP A 3 10.60 -0.59 13.94
CA ASP A 3 11.46 0.07 12.97
C ASP A 3 10.84 0.06 11.56
N ILE A 4 9.98 -0.91 11.29
CA ILE A 4 9.23 -1.04 10.04
C ILE A 4 7.77 -1.33 10.36
N VAL A 5 6.86 -0.59 9.76
CA VAL A 5 5.41 -0.84 9.78
C VAL A 5 4.95 -1.16 8.38
N SER A 6 4.32 -2.33 8.19
CA SER A 6 3.80 -2.76 6.89
C SER A 6 2.29 -3.01 6.96
N LEU A 7 1.55 -2.48 5.99
CA LEU A 7 0.11 -2.58 5.91
C LEU A 7 -0.30 -3.75 5.01
N HIS A 8 -1.14 -4.65 5.54
CA HIS A 8 -1.64 -5.85 4.85
C HIS A 8 -3.15 -6.04 5.01
N LEU A 9 -3.88 -4.97 5.24
CA LEU A 9 -5.32 -4.99 5.48
C LEU A 9 -6.11 -4.89 4.17
N SER A 10 -7.28 -5.51 4.12
CA SER A 10 -8.26 -5.21 3.07
C SER A 10 -8.90 -3.84 3.35
N ALA A 11 -8.96 -2.98 2.33
CA ALA A 11 -9.72 -1.73 2.46
C ALA A 11 -11.21 -2.04 2.29
N ASP A 12 -12.02 -1.63 3.24
CA ASP A 12 -13.43 -1.37 3.03
C ASP A 12 -13.57 0.02 2.40
N GLN A 13 -14.46 0.18 1.41
CA GLN A 13 -14.71 1.47 0.75
C GLN A 13 -15.17 2.57 1.73
N ASN A 14 -15.60 2.19 2.92
CA ASN A 14 -16.03 3.07 4.00
C ASN A 14 -14.95 3.32 5.06
N ASN A 15 -13.76 2.74 4.92
CA ASN A 15 -12.71 2.92 5.94
C ASN A 15 -11.89 4.18 5.64
N PRO A 16 -11.85 5.11 6.61
CA PRO A 16 -10.93 6.25 6.54
C PRO A 16 -9.48 5.77 6.57
N SER A 17 -8.55 6.63 6.19
CA SER A 17 -7.12 6.38 6.33
C SER A 17 -6.79 5.91 7.75
N ILE A 18 -6.12 4.76 7.86
CA ILE A 18 -5.69 4.19 9.15
C ILE A 18 -4.35 4.77 9.62
N MET A 19 -3.55 5.27 8.69
CA MET A 19 -2.29 5.96 8.95
C MET A 19 -2.46 7.44 8.65
N THR A 20 -3.08 8.14 9.59
CA THR A 20 -3.26 9.59 9.55
C THR A 20 -2.01 10.30 10.09
N GLU A 21 -2.00 11.63 10.05
CA GLU A 21 -0.92 12.42 10.65
C GLU A 21 -0.63 12.02 12.11
N LYS A 22 -1.67 11.70 12.86
CA LYS A 22 -1.57 11.28 14.26
C LYS A 22 -0.80 9.96 14.42
N GLU A 23 -1.15 8.95 13.64
CA GLU A 23 -0.49 7.64 13.68
C GLU A 23 0.96 7.75 13.18
N ILE A 24 1.18 8.47 12.09
CA ILE A 24 2.52 8.70 11.53
C ILE A 24 3.43 9.41 12.55
N LYS A 25 2.94 10.42 13.25
CA LYS A 25 3.71 11.11 14.31
C LYS A 25 4.05 10.22 15.51
N ARG A 26 3.27 9.16 15.75
CA ARG A 26 3.53 8.19 16.83
C ARG A 26 4.53 7.10 16.44
N MET A 27 4.83 6.97 15.16
CA MET A 27 5.89 6.06 14.73
C MET A 27 7.23 6.49 15.29
N LYS A 28 8.10 5.50 15.50
CA LYS A 28 9.49 5.75 15.92
C LYS A 28 10.18 6.64 14.89
N LYS A 29 10.98 7.61 15.36
CA LYS A 29 11.87 8.35 14.46
C LYS A 29 12.76 7.37 13.70
N SER A 30 13.00 7.67 12.45
CA SER A 30 13.77 6.82 11.53
C SER A 30 13.09 5.49 11.16
N ALA A 31 11.80 5.27 11.50
CA ALA A 31 11.06 4.11 11.04
C ALA A 31 10.76 4.18 9.53
N TRP A 32 10.42 3.03 8.97
CA TRP A 32 9.94 2.87 7.60
C TRP A 32 8.46 2.52 7.58
N LEU A 33 7.73 3.06 6.59
CA LEU A 33 6.33 2.72 6.36
C LEU A 33 6.18 2.04 5.01
N VAL A 34 5.56 0.85 4.98
CA VAL A 34 5.33 0.06 3.77
C VAL A 34 3.83 -0.11 3.54
N ASN A 35 3.36 0.18 2.34
CA ASN A 35 1.98 -0.08 1.95
C ASN A 35 1.92 -0.86 0.63
N VAL A 36 1.57 -2.13 0.73
CA VAL A 36 1.29 -3.04 -0.37
C VAL A 36 -0.16 -3.55 -0.33
N ALA A 37 -1.00 -2.92 0.48
CA ALA A 37 -2.37 -3.32 0.70
C ALA A 37 -3.35 -2.59 -0.22
N ARG A 38 -3.72 -1.36 0.10
CA ARG A 38 -4.62 -0.53 -0.72
C ARG A 38 -4.26 0.95 -0.59
N GLY A 39 -4.46 1.69 -1.68
CA GLY A 39 -4.42 3.14 -1.66
C GLY A 39 -5.48 3.74 -0.73
N GLY A 40 -5.25 4.95 -0.25
CA GLY A 40 -6.14 5.61 0.70
C GLY A 40 -5.95 5.21 2.17
N MET A 41 -5.25 4.12 2.47
CA MET A 41 -4.95 3.73 3.85
C MET A 41 -3.98 4.68 4.56
N ILE A 42 -3.19 5.41 3.81
CA ILE A 42 -2.24 6.40 4.32
C ILE A 42 -2.69 7.79 3.88
N GLU A 43 -2.70 8.73 4.80
CA GLU A 43 -2.83 10.15 4.47
C GLU A 43 -1.54 10.63 3.79
N GLU A 44 -1.54 10.67 2.45
CA GLU A 44 -0.34 10.94 1.63
C GLU A 44 0.32 12.28 1.97
N ARG A 45 -0.47 13.32 2.34
CA ARG A 45 0.07 14.62 2.78
C ARG A 45 0.87 14.48 4.05
N ALA A 46 0.37 13.73 5.01
CA ALA A 46 1.03 13.51 6.30
C ALA A 46 2.31 12.68 6.11
N LEU A 47 2.25 11.65 5.27
CA LEU A 47 3.43 10.86 4.90
C LEU A 47 4.50 11.72 4.23
N TYR A 48 4.11 12.54 3.24
CA TYR A 48 5.04 13.45 2.57
C TYR A 48 5.73 14.39 3.57
N ALA A 49 4.98 14.99 4.50
CA ALA A 49 5.53 15.87 5.52
C ALA A 49 6.52 15.13 6.43
N ALA A 50 6.19 13.91 6.88
CA ALA A 50 7.03 13.11 7.76
C ALA A 50 8.33 12.65 7.09
N LEU A 51 8.29 12.33 5.80
CA LEU A 51 9.47 11.97 5.02
C LEU A 51 10.36 13.18 4.76
N ARG A 52 9.76 14.31 4.37
CA ARG A 52 10.50 15.53 4.07
C ARG A 52 11.21 16.13 5.28
N ASN A 53 10.61 16.04 6.46
CA ASN A 53 11.20 16.58 7.70
C ASN A 53 12.12 15.57 8.40
N GLY A 54 12.31 14.36 7.85
CA GLY A 54 13.18 13.32 8.40
C GLY A 54 12.63 12.61 9.65
N HIS A 55 11.32 12.74 9.93
CA HIS A 55 10.68 11.95 10.99
C HIS A 55 10.70 10.47 10.67
N LEU A 56 10.31 10.11 9.43
CA LEU A 56 10.49 8.78 8.88
C LEU A 56 11.75 8.72 8.02
N SER A 57 12.47 7.60 8.09
CA SER A 57 13.64 7.35 7.24
C SER A 57 13.25 7.09 5.79
N GLY A 58 12.10 6.45 5.56
CA GLY A 58 11.63 6.16 4.23
C GLY A 58 10.25 5.53 4.19
N ALA A 59 9.76 5.33 2.97
CA ALA A 59 8.54 4.59 2.71
C ALA A 59 8.65 3.75 1.43
N ALA A 60 7.87 2.66 1.34
CA ALA A 60 7.71 1.87 0.13
C ALA A 60 6.22 1.70 -0.15
N LEU A 61 5.75 2.15 -1.31
CA LEU A 61 4.34 2.15 -1.67
C LEU A 61 4.14 1.50 -3.03
N ASP A 62 3.27 0.49 -3.09
CA ASP A 62 2.82 -0.12 -4.34
C ASP A 62 1.41 0.34 -4.75
N VAL A 63 0.72 1.05 -3.85
CA VAL A 63 -0.68 1.45 -4.01
C VAL A 63 -0.91 2.90 -3.57
N PHE A 64 -1.83 3.60 -4.24
CA PHE A 64 -2.09 5.02 -4.04
C PHE A 64 -3.59 5.32 -4.05
N GLY A 65 -3.98 6.45 -3.46
CA GLY A 65 -5.36 6.91 -3.48
C GLY A 65 -5.86 7.25 -4.89
N LYS A 66 -4.95 7.65 -5.78
CA LYS A 66 -5.20 7.85 -7.21
C LYS A 66 -4.07 7.24 -8.02
N GLU A 67 -4.40 6.37 -8.95
CA GLU A 67 -3.44 5.69 -9.84
C GLU A 67 -3.72 6.05 -11.31
N PRO A 68 -2.69 6.23 -12.15
CA PRO A 68 -1.26 6.25 -11.82
C PRO A 68 -0.88 7.45 -10.94
N TYR A 69 0.06 7.21 -10.01
CA TYR A 69 0.47 8.23 -9.06
C TYR A 69 1.36 9.30 -9.69
N GLN A 70 1.02 10.57 -9.47
CA GLN A 70 1.76 11.74 -9.96
C GLN A 70 1.94 12.80 -8.86
N GLY A 71 1.82 12.37 -7.61
CA GLY A 71 1.88 13.26 -6.46
C GLY A 71 3.30 13.64 -6.02
N PRO A 72 3.40 14.44 -4.94
CA PRO A 72 4.68 15.01 -4.48
C PRO A 72 5.68 13.97 -3.96
N LEU A 73 5.25 12.76 -3.59
CA LEU A 73 6.17 11.71 -3.14
C LEU A 73 7.18 11.32 -4.22
N THR A 74 6.85 11.48 -5.52
CA THR A 74 7.78 11.22 -6.64
C THR A 74 9.04 12.10 -6.62
N LYS A 75 9.05 13.16 -5.82
CA LYS A 75 10.16 14.13 -5.72
C LYS A 75 11.09 13.83 -4.53
N LEU A 76 10.80 12.80 -3.75
CA LEU A 76 11.57 12.43 -2.57
C LEU A 76 12.52 11.27 -2.91
N GLU A 77 13.75 11.33 -2.39
CA GLU A 77 14.78 10.30 -2.62
C GLU A 77 14.64 9.11 -1.64
N ASN A 78 13.94 9.31 -0.53
CA ASN A 78 13.74 8.30 0.50
C ASN A 78 12.40 7.55 0.37
N VAL A 79 11.90 7.40 -0.86
CA VAL A 79 10.66 6.68 -1.15
C VAL A 79 10.87 5.71 -2.30
N ILE A 80 10.37 4.49 -2.14
CA ILE A 80 10.23 3.51 -3.22
C ILE A 80 8.77 3.52 -3.66
N LEU A 81 8.51 3.80 -4.93
CA LEU A 81 7.17 3.81 -5.52
C LEU A 81 7.12 2.81 -6.65
N THR A 82 6.16 1.89 -6.62
CA THR A 82 5.91 0.93 -7.68
C THR A 82 4.48 1.07 -8.21
N PRO A 83 4.22 0.82 -9.51
CA PRO A 83 2.94 1.11 -10.13
C PRO A 83 1.91 -0.03 -9.93
N HIS A 84 1.63 -0.44 -8.68
CA HIS A 84 0.68 -1.47 -8.30
C HIS A 84 0.98 -2.81 -8.96
N VAL A 85 2.19 -3.31 -8.75
CA VAL A 85 2.73 -4.52 -9.40
C VAL A 85 2.78 -5.74 -8.49
N GLY A 86 2.27 -5.67 -7.28
CA GLY A 86 2.36 -6.76 -6.27
C GLY A 86 1.81 -8.11 -6.74
N SER A 87 0.85 -8.11 -7.69
CA SER A 87 0.30 -9.33 -8.28
C SER A 87 0.89 -9.71 -9.64
N TYR A 88 1.97 -9.04 -10.09
CA TYR A 88 2.52 -9.25 -11.43
C TYR A 88 3.54 -10.39 -11.51
N ALA A 89 3.89 -11.02 -10.39
CA ALA A 89 4.64 -12.27 -10.43
C ALA A 89 3.84 -13.30 -11.24
N ARG A 90 4.50 -13.95 -12.19
CA ARG A 90 3.87 -14.89 -13.13
C ARG A 90 3.09 -15.98 -12.40
N GLU A 91 3.70 -16.55 -11.36
CA GLU A 91 3.13 -17.63 -10.54
C GLU A 91 1.86 -17.14 -9.83
N ALA A 92 1.92 -15.99 -9.17
CA ALA A 92 0.78 -15.39 -8.48
C ALA A 92 -0.37 -15.09 -9.46
N ARG A 93 -0.05 -14.62 -10.67
CA ARG A 93 -1.03 -14.33 -11.70
C ARG A 93 -1.75 -15.59 -12.18
N ILE A 94 -1.00 -16.65 -12.46
CA ILE A 94 -1.55 -17.96 -12.86
C ILE A 94 -2.47 -18.50 -11.77
N ASP A 95 -2.05 -18.45 -10.51
CA ASP A 95 -2.84 -18.92 -9.38
C ASP A 95 -4.15 -18.12 -9.21
N MET A 96 -4.09 -16.79 -9.29
CA MET A 96 -5.26 -15.92 -9.20
C MET A 96 -6.28 -16.24 -10.31
N GLU A 97 -5.85 -16.34 -11.54
CA GLU A 97 -6.70 -16.62 -12.71
C GLU A 97 -7.30 -18.04 -12.62
N THR A 98 -6.49 -19.03 -12.24
CA THR A 98 -6.94 -20.41 -12.05
C THR A 98 -7.99 -20.51 -10.93
N GLN A 99 -7.76 -19.86 -9.80
CA GLN A 99 -8.70 -19.85 -8.69
C GLN A 99 -10.01 -19.16 -9.07
N ALA A 100 -9.94 -18.03 -9.80
CA ALA A 100 -11.12 -17.32 -10.25
C ALA A 100 -12.00 -18.20 -11.16
N VAL A 101 -11.39 -18.92 -12.12
CA VAL A 101 -12.09 -19.86 -13.02
C VAL A 101 -12.69 -21.02 -12.23
N ASN A 102 -11.94 -21.63 -11.31
CA ASN A 102 -12.43 -22.73 -10.49
C ASN A 102 -13.61 -22.31 -9.61
N ASN A 103 -13.56 -21.13 -9.00
CA ASN A 103 -14.66 -20.58 -8.22
C ASN A 103 -15.90 -20.32 -9.07
N LEU A 104 -15.73 -19.84 -10.30
CA LEU A 104 -16.83 -19.66 -11.25
C LEU A 104 -17.48 -20.99 -11.62
N ILE A 105 -16.68 -22.01 -11.97
CA ILE A 105 -17.18 -23.35 -12.30
C ILE A 105 -17.98 -23.94 -11.13
N GLN A 106 -17.44 -23.84 -9.92
CA GLN A 106 -18.10 -24.32 -8.71
C GLN A 106 -19.40 -23.54 -8.41
N GLY A 107 -19.36 -22.22 -8.51
CA GLY A 107 -20.51 -21.35 -8.24
C GLY A 107 -21.66 -21.56 -9.22
N LEU A 108 -21.34 -21.80 -10.48
CA LEU A 108 -22.33 -22.10 -11.53
C LEU A 108 -22.73 -23.58 -11.58
N LYS A 109 -22.13 -24.44 -10.73
CA LYS A 109 -22.34 -25.89 -10.74
C LYS A 109 -22.15 -26.52 -12.14
N LEU A 110 -21.24 -25.95 -12.90
CA LEU A 110 -20.85 -26.51 -14.20
C LEU A 110 -20.02 -27.76 -13.96
N LYS A 111 -20.33 -28.81 -14.74
CA LYS A 111 -19.61 -30.09 -14.73
C LYS A 111 -18.60 -30.12 -15.87
#